data_18ca60afc19478a331a228e36fd6b520
#
_entry.id   18ca60afc19478a331a228e36fd6b520
#
_cell.length_a   1.000
_cell.length_b   1.000
_cell.length_c   1.000
_cell.angle_alpha   90.00
_cell.angle_beta   90.00
_cell.angle_gamma   90.00
#
_symmetry.space_group_name_H-M   'P 1'
#
loop_
_entity.id
_entity.type
_entity.pdbx_description
1 polymer ?
#
loop_
_entity_poly.entity_id
_entity_poly.type
_entity_poly.pdbx_seq_one_letter_code
_entity_poly.pdbx_strand_id
1 'polypeptide(L)'
;PAMTYCSTAFAVINAGLTPILVDTEFLKPTIDLVDLKKKINRKTKVILPVHLYGSVANLNGIKKIIKKKDIYLVDDCAQAHGAYDDSSNTLNKKRIGSATDISCFSLYPGKNLGAYGDAGIITTNNKRLYNKIKKIRNLGSDKKFIHDFVGMNSRLDTIQAIILNKKIK
;
A
#
# COMPACT_ATOMS: atom_id res chain seq x y z
N PRO A 1 -8.20 -7.78 2.89
CA PRO A 1 -8.41 -9.19 3.19
C PRO A 1 -8.48 -9.45 4.69
N ALA A 2 -9.23 -10.52 5.10
CA ALA A 2 -9.34 -10.90 6.51
C ALA A 2 -8.01 -11.47 7.06
N MET A 3 -7.19 -12.06 6.19
CA MET A 3 -5.87 -12.54 6.52
C MET A 3 -4.83 -11.46 6.23
N THR A 4 -4.39 -10.76 7.26
CA THR A 4 -3.39 -9.70 7.18
C THR A 4 -2.79 -9.41 8.56
N TYR A 5 -1.73 -8.63 8.61
CA TYR A 5 -1.22 -8.06 9.86
C TYR A 5 -2.16 -6.94 10.34
N CYS A 6 -2.35 -6.82 11.65
CA CYS A 6 -3.34 -5.90 12.24
C CYS A 6 -3.18 -4.43 11.82
N SER A 7 -1.96 -3.98 11.55
CA SER A 7 -1.70 -2.59 11.12
C SER A 7 -2.45 -2.22 9.83
N THR A 8 -2.74 -3.16 8.95
CA THR A 8 -3.54 -2.90 7.74
C THR A 8 -4.94 -2.42 8.11
N ALA A 9 -5.60 -3.10 9.06
CA ALA A 9 -6.92 -2.69 9.55
C ALA A 9 -6.84 -1.40 10.39
N PHE A 10 -5.82 -1.27 11.23
CA PHE A 10 -5.62 -0.08 12.07
C PHE A 10 -5.39 1.18 11.24
N ALA A 11 -4.68 1.07 10.11
CA ALA A 11 -4.50 2.20 9.21
C ALA A 11 -5.84 2.73 8.66
N VAL A 12 -6.79 1.84 8.35
CA VAL A 12 -8.14 2.20 7.91
C VAL A 12 -8.91 2.91 9.03
N ILE A 13 -8.85 2.38 10.25
CA ILE A 13 -9.53 2.96 11.43
C ILE A 13 -8.95 4.34 11.74
N ASN A 14 -7.62 4.46 11.76
CA ASN A 14 -6.92 5.72 12.03
C ASN A 14 -7.20 6.80 10.97
N ALA A 15 -7.56 6.38 9.75
CA ALA A 15 -8.02 7.30 8.71
C ALA A 15 -9.51 7.72 8.86
N GLY A 16 -10.17 7.33 9.95
CA GLY A 16 -11.59 7.62 10.20
C GLY A 16 -12.55 6.81 9.31
N LEU A 17 -12.09 5.72 8.74
CA LEU A 17 -12.86 4.85 7.87
C LEU A 17 -13.22 3.54 8.59
N THR A 18 -14.27 2.87 8.11
CA THR A 18 -14.69 1.57 8.63
C THR A 18 -14.10 0.45 7.77
N PRO A 19 -13.28 -0.45 8.34
CA PRO A 19 -12.78 -1.61 7.61
C PRO A 19 -13.90 -2.62 7.39
N ILE A 20 -14.04 -3.08 6.14
CA ILE A 20 -14.92 -4.20 5.77
C ILE A 20 -13.99 -5.35 5.37
N LEU A 21 -14.01 -6.41 6.17
CA LEU A 21 -13.18 -7.57 5.90
C LEU A 21 -13.72 -8.35 4.70
N VAL A 22 -12.83 -8.68 3.79
CA VAL A 22 -13.08 -9.52 2.62
C VAL A 22 -12.32 -10.83 2.81
N ASP A 23 -12.94 -11.94 2.50
CA ASP A 23 -12.33 -13.26 2.63
C ASP A 23 -11.11 -13.44 1.72
N THR A 24 -10.33 -14.48 1.94
CA THR A 24 -9.17 -14.81 1.11
C THR A 24 -9.51 -15.93 0.14
N GLU A 25 -8.76 -16.01 -0.96
CA GLU A 25 -8.82 -17.13 -1.89
C GLU A 25 -8.47 -18.44 -1.16
N PHE A 26 -9.14 -19.55 -1.53
CA PHE A 26 -9.02 -20.83 -0.83
C PHE A 26 -7.58 -21.33 -0.66
N LEU A 27 -6.73 -21.15 -1.68
CA LEU A 27 -5.34 -21.64 -1.66
C LEU A 27 -4.28 -20.52 -1.66
N LYS A 28 -4.71 -19.25 -1.49
CA LYS A 28 -3.80 -18.09 -1.52
C LYS A 28 -4.16 -17.10 -0.43
N PRO A 29 -3.17 -16.52 0.24
CA PRO A 29 -3.41 -15.52 1.28
C PRO A 29 -3.72 -14.13 0.67
N THR A 30 -4.47 -14.08 -0.42
CA THR A 30 -4.83 -12.86 -1.14
C THR A 30 -6.34 -12.68 -1.16
N ILE A 31 -6.77 -11.44 -1.39
CA ILE A 31 -8.18 -11.06 -1.37
C ILE A 31 -9.01 -11.85 -2.39
N ASP A 32 -10.11 -12.47 -1.96
CA ASP A 32 -11.06 -13.16 -2.85
C ASP A 32 -11.89 -12.17 -3.66
N LEU A 33 -11.88 -12.30 -4.98
CA LEU A 33 -12.58 -11.40 -5.88
C LEU A 33 -14.10 -11.57 -5.88
N VAL A 34 -14.59 -12.77 -5.54
CA VAL A 34 -16.03 -13.06 -5.50
C VAL A 34 -16.63 -12.40 -4.27
N ASP A 35 -16.00 -12.57 -3.12
CA ASP A 35 -16.43 -11.93 -1.87
C ASP A 35 -16.24 -10.40 -1.92
N LEU A 36 -15.14 -9.93 -2.48
CA LEU A 36 -14.91 -8.50 -2.74
C LEU A 36 -16.07 -7.88 -3.53
N LYS A 37 -16.49 -8.52 -4.63
CA LYS A 37 -17.58 -8.03 -5.47
C LYS A 37 -18.91 -7.94 -4.71
N LYS A 38 -19.18 -8.85 -3.78
CA LYS A 38 -20.38 -8.84 -2.93
C LYS A 38 -20.37 -7.68 -1.92
N LYS A 39 -19.19 -7.33 -1.39
CA LYS A 39 -19.04 -6.35 -0.30
C LYS A 39 -18.89 -4.91 -0.76
N ILE A 40 -18.50 -4.67 -2.02
CA ILE A 40 -18.41 -3.32 -2.60
C ILE A 40 -19.80 -2.69 -2.70
N ASN A 41 -19.92 -1.46 -2.20
CA ASN A 41 -21.14 -0.67 -2.27
C ASN A 41 -20.83 0.84 -2.51
N ARG A 42 -21.86 1.69 -2.50
CA ARG A 42 -21.71 3.14 -2.75
C ARG A 42 -20.86 3.89 -1.71
N LYS A 43 -20.68 3.33 -0.52
CA LYS A 43 -19.85 3.90 0.55
C LYS A 43 -18.38 3.47 0.45
N THR A 44 -18.06 2.48 -0.38
CA THR A 44 -16.69 2.00 -0.55
C THR A 44 -15.82 3.10 -1.18
N LYS A 45 -14.73 3.47 -0.50
CA LYS A 45 -13.78 4.50 -0.94
C LYS A 45 -12.43 3.94 -1.34
N VAL A 46 -12.01 2.86 -0.69
CA VAL A 46 -10.70 2.25 -0.90
C VAL A 46 -10.84 0.73 -0.94
N ILE A 47 -10.12 0.09 -1.83
CA ILE A 47 -9.79 -1.33 -1.75
C ILE A 47 -8.33 -1.43 -1.33
N LEU A 48 -8.07 -2.26 -0.30
CA LEU A 48 -6.75 -2.43 0.28
C LEU A 48 -6.34 -3.92 0.20
N PRO A 49 -5.85 -4.40 -0.97
CA PRO A 49 -5.26 -5.73 -1.06
C PRO A 49 -3.93 -5.80 -0.31
N VAL A 50 -3.60 -6.98 0.19
CA VAL A 50 -2.32 -7.27 0.83
C VAL A 50 -1.61 -8.35 0.04
N HIS A 51 -0.33 -8.15 -0.24
CA HIS A 51 0.53 -9.12 -0.92
C HIS A 51 1.27 -9.96 0.12
N LEU A 52 0.48 -10.72 0.90
CA LEU A 52 0.98 -11.46 2.07
C LEU A 52 1.96 -12.57 1.64
N TYR A 53 3.06 -12.69 2.35
CA TYR A 53 4.15 -13.65 2.05
C TYR A 53 4.73 -13.53 0.64
N GLY A 54 4.61 -12.36 0.00
CA GLY A 54 5.01 -12.15 -1.39
C GLY A 54 4.01 -12.71 -2.44
N SER A 55 2.90 -13.31 -2.00
CA SER A 55 1.82 -13.73 -2.89
C SER A 55 1.04 -12.51 -3.37
N VAL A 56 1.11 -12.23 -4.66
CA VAL A 56 0.52 -11.03 -5.24
C VAL A 56 -0.97 -11.22 -5.49
N ALA A 57 -1.78 -10.29 -4.97
CA ALA A 57 -3.22 -10.24 -5.22
C ALA A 57 -3.50 -9.99 -6.72
N ASN A 58 -4.61 -10.50 -7.22
CA ASN A 58 -5.03 -10.29 -8.60
C ASN A 58 -5.48 -8.84 -8.84
N LEU A 59 -4.51 -7.94 -9.04
CA LEU A 59 -4.76 -6.51 -9.23
C LEU A 59 -5.60 -6.21 -10.47
N ASN A 60 -5.43 -6.98 -11.55
CA ASN A 60 -6.24 -6.81 -12.77
C ASN A 60 -7.71 -7.18 -12.53
N GLY A 61 -7.97 -8.23 -11.76
CA GLY A 61 -9.31 -8.61 -11.35
C GLY A 61 -9.97 -7.52 -10.50
N ILE A 62 -9.25 -6.99 -9.51
CA ILE A 62 -9.73 -5.88 -8.69
C ILE A 62 -10.03 -4.65 -9.55
N LYS A 63 -9.13 -4.25 -10.43
CA LYS A 63 -9.32 -3.10 -11.35
C LYS A 63 -10.55 -3.26 -12.24
N LYS A 64 -10.83 -4.47 -12.73
CA LYS A 64 -12.06 -4.74 -13.50
C LYS A 64 -13.32 -4.52 -12.64
N ILE A 65 -13.31 -4.94 -11.37
CA ILE A 65 -14.44 -4.79 -10.45
C ILE A 65 -14.71 -3.31 -10.11
N ILE A 66 -13.66 -2.51 -9.94
CA ILE A 66 -13.78 -1.09 -9.57
C ILE A 66 -13.82 -0.15 -10.78
N LYS A 67 -13.73 -0.67 -12.00
CA LYS A 67 -13.79 0.13 -13.22
C LYS A 67 -15.02 1.05 -13.22
N LYS A 68 -14.84 2.34 -13.52
CA LYS A 68 -15.87 3.38 -13.49
C LYS A 68 -16.44 3.69 -12.10
N LYS A 69 -15.78 3.30 -11.01
CA LYS A 69 -16.15 3.66 -9.63
C LYS A 69 -15.12 4.63 -9.07
N ASP A 70 -15.57 5.55 -8.23
CA ASP A 70 -14.68 6.47 -7.50
C ASP A 70 -14.11 5.74 -6.26
N ILE A 71 -13.24 4.75 -6.53
CA ILE A 71 -12.62 3.89 -5.51
C ILE A 71 -11.11 3.87 -5.77
N TYR A 72 -10.33 4.23 -4.76
CA TYR A 72 -8.87 4.14 -4.80
C TYR A 72 -8.39 2.71 -4.52
N LEU A 73 -7.30 2.35 -5.16
CA LEU A 73 -6.61 1.08 -4.93
C LEU A 73 -5.29 1.37 -4.21
N VAL A 74 -5.23 1.00 -2.92
CA VAL A 74 -4.04 1.14 -2.06
C VAL A 74 -3.58 -0.25 -1.68
N ASP A 75 -2.36 -0.64 -2.03
CA ASP A 75 -1.86 -1.98 -1.71
C ASP A 75 -0.84 -1.98 -0.56
N ASP A 76 -0.97 -2.99 0.29
CA ASP A 76 0.00 -3.32 1.32
C ASP A 76 1.05 -4.28 0.75
N CYS A 77 2.23 -3.73 0.52
CA CYS A 77 3.39 -4.41 -0.05
C CYS A 77 4.45 -4.76 1.01
N ALA A 78 4.08 -4.75 2.30
CA ALA A 78 5.02 -4.92 3.41
C ALA A 78 5.83 -6.23 3.34
N GLN A 79 5.36 -7.22 2.60
CA GLN A 79 6.02 -8.52 2.41
C GLN A 79 6.27 -8.86 0.94
N ALA A 80 6.18 -7.90 0.03
CA ALA A 80 6.25 -8.13 -1.42
C ALA A 80 7.34 -7.30 -2.13
N HIS A 81 8.44 -6.99 -1.43
CA HIS A 81 9.57 -6.28 -2.03
C HIS A 81 10.11 -7.05 -3.23
N GLY A 82 10.16 -6.38 -4.39
CA GLY A 82 10.65 -6.97 -5.64
C GLY A 82 9.70 -7.95 -6.33
N ALA A 83 8.53 -8.25 -5.79
CA ALA A 83 7.54 -9.12 -6.41
C ALA A 83 6.99 -8.52 -7.72
N TYR A 84 6.49 -9.39 -8.58
CA TYR A 84 5.90 -9.02 -9.87
C TYR A 84 4.39 -9.27 -9.87
N ASP A 85 3.65 -8.39 -10.54
CA ASP A 85 2.24 -8.61 -10.87
C ASP A 85 2.12 -9.61 -12.02
N ASP A 86 1.86 -10.86 -11.69
CA ASP A 86 1.64 -11.96 -12.65
C ASP A 86 0.21 -12.01 -13.19
N SER A 87 -0.68 -11.12 -12.74
CA SER A 87 -2.09 -11.10 -13.17
C SER A 87 -2.28 -10.63 -14.62
N SER A 88 -1.23 -10.10 -15.27
CA SER A 88 -1.20 -9.77 -16.68
C SER A 88 -0.45 -10.86 -17.46
N ASN A 89 -1.12 -11.50 -18.44
CA ASN A 89 -0.50 -12.45 -19.38
C ASN A 89 0.49 -11.78 -20.38
N THR A 90 1.02 -10.61 -20.06
CA THR A 90 1.95 -9.89 -20.93
C THR A 90 3.39 -10.16 -20.52
N LEU A 91 4.28 -10.23 -21.51
CA LEU A 91 5.74 -10.33 -21.31
C LEU A 91 6.32 -9.20 -20.45
N ASN A 92 5.61 -8.08 -20.31
CA ASN A 92 5.98 -6.92 -19.50
C ASN A 92 5.34 -6.98 -18.11
N LYS A 93 5.79 -7.90 -17.25
CA LYS A 93 5.37 -7.95 -15.85
C LYS A 93 5.76 -6.66 -15.12
N LYS A 94 4.79 -6.01 -14.49
CA LYS A 94 5.06 -4.83 -13.67
C LYS A 94 5.48 -5.25 -12.26
N ARG A 95 6.47 -4.57 -11.70
CA ARG A 95 6.79 -4.74 -10.28
C ARG A 95 5.66 -4.19 -9.41
N ILE A 96 5.41 -4.86 -8.29
CA ILE A 96 4.55 -4.34 -7.23
C ILE A 96 5.13 -3.01 -6.75
N GLY A 97 4.26 -2.06 -6.41
CA GLY A 97 4.63 -0.68 -6.08
C GLY A 97 4.43 0.32 -7.22
N SER A 98 4.03 -0.15 -8.43
CA SER A 98 3.78 0.71 -9.59
C SER A 98 2.41 0.49 -10.25
N ALA A 99 1.63 -0.45 -9.73
CA ALA A 99 0.40 -0.93 -10.40
C ALA A 99 -0.89 -0.36 -9.80
N THR A 100 -0.83 0.31 -8.67
CA THR A 100 -1.97 0.86 -7.92
C THR A 100 -1.87 2.37 -7.77
N ASP A 101 -2.87 3.01 -7.15
CA ASP A 101 -2.81 4.46 -6.89
C ASP A 101 -1.74 4.80 -5.86
N ILE A 102 -1.62 3.97 -4.81
CA ILE A 102 -0.61 4.07 -3.75
C ILE A 102 -0.19 2.67 -3.35
N SER A 103 1.11 2.44 -3.18
CA SER A 103 1.66 1.22 -2.60
C SER A 103 2.50 1.52 -1.37
N CYS A 104 2.32 0.72 -0.31
CA CYS A 104 2.97 0.91 0.98
C CYS A 104 3.90 -0.27 1.30
N PHE A 105 5.17 0.02 1.54
CA PHE A 105 6.19 -0.97 1.89
C PHE A 105 6.66 -0.74 3.32
N SER A 106 6.73 -1.79 4.11
CA SER A 106 7.42 -1.78 5.39
C SER A 106 8.90 -2.07 5.19
N LEU A 107 9.75 -1.31 5.85
CA LEU A 107 11.20 -1.54 5.91
C LEU A 107 11.62 -1.89 7.34
N TYR A 108 10.70 -2.40 8.17
CA TYR A 108 11.00 -2.94 9.49
C TYR A 108 12.14 -3.96 9.40
N PRO A 109 13.02 -4.11 10.40
CA PRO A 109 14.23 -4.94 10.31
C PRO A 109 14.04 -6.36 9.82
N GLY A 110 12.90 -6.99 10.12
CA GLY A 110 12.56 -8.35 9.66
C GLY A 110 12.02 -8.47 8.23
N LYS A 111 11.96 -7.37 7.46
CA LYS A 111 11.50 -7.40 6.07
C LYS A 111 12.63 -7.72 5.10
N ASN A 112 12.29 -8.15 3.86
CA ASN A 112 13.27 -8.50 2.81
C ASN A 112 14.29 -7.38 2.58
N LEU A 113 13.84 -6.12 2.57
CA LEU A 113 14.69 -4.94 2.65
C LEU A 113 14.40 -4.27 3.99
N GLY A 114 15.13 -4.63 5.05
CA GLY A 114 14.94 -4.12 6.40
C GLY A 114 15.99 -3.07 6.78
N ALA A 115 15.54 -1.96 7.38
CA ALA A 115 16.36 -1.00 8.08
C ALA A 115 16.85 -1.58 9.44
N TYR A 116 17.50 -0.78 10.27
CA TYR A 116 17.86 -1.14 11.66
C TYR A 116 16.92 -0.47 12.69
N GLY A 117 15.69 -0.21 12.29
CA GLY A 117 14.62 0.38 13.07
C GLY A 117 13.37 0.53 12.20
N ASP A 118 12.37 1.23 12.70
CA ASP A 118 11.14 1.48 11.96
C ASP A 118 11.40 2.34 10.72
N ALA A 119 10.92 1.88 9.59
CA ALA A 119 11.02 2.56 8.32
C ALA A 119 9.94 2.08 7.35
N GLY A 120 9.62 2.91 6.36
CA GLY A 120 8.68 2.57 5.30
C GLY A 120 8.86 3.42 4.06
N ILE A 121 8.31 2.95 2.96
CA ILE A 121 8.27 3.65 1.67
C ILE A 121 6.84 3.64 1.16
N ILE A 122 6.43 4.77 0.59
CA ILE A 122 5.19 4.90 -0.17
C ILE A 122 5.56 5.23 -1.61
N THR A 123 4.96 4.51 -2.56
CA THR A 123 5.13 4.77 -3.99
C THR A 123 3.80 5.14 -4.65
N THR A 124 3.84 6.02 -5.64
CA THR A 124 2.69 6.40 -6.45
C THR A 124 3.16 6.98 -7.78
N ASN A 125 2.42 6.71 -8.86
CA ASN A 125 2.61 7.35 -10.17
C ASN A 125 1.79 8.64 -10.31
N ASN A 126 0.95 8.99 -9.31
CA ASN A 126 0.11 10.17 -9.33
C ASN A 126 0.82 11.36 -8.64
N LYS A 127 1.20 12.37 -9.43
CA LYS A 127 1.91 13.56 -8.94
C LYS A 127 1.14 14.32 -7.86
N ARG A 128 -0.20 14.38 -7.93
CA ARG A 128 -1.05 15.02 -6.94
C ARG A 128 -0.99 14.28 -5.61
N LEU A 129 -1.13 12.95 -5.63
CA LEU A 129 -0.99 12.11 -4.44
C LEU A 129 0.42 12.21 -3.84
N TYR A 130 1.46 12.13 -4.68
CA TYR A 130 2.86 12.32 -4.25
C TYR A 130 3.05 13.63 -3.48
N ASN A 131 2.62 14.76 -4.04
CA ASN A 131 2.77 16.06 -3.39
C ASN A 131 2.00 16.13 -2.06
N LYS A 132 0.79 15.55 -2.00
CA LYS A 132 -0.01 15.50 -0.78
C LYS A 132 0.64 14.63 0.30
N ILE A 133 1.09 13.42 -0.07
CA ILE A 133 1.76 12.49 0.85
C ILE A 133 3.06 13.10 1.39
N LYS A 134 3.85 13.73 0.53
CA LYS A 134 5.08 14.43 0.91
C LYS A 134 4.84 15.47 2.02
N LYS A 135 3.74 16.22 1.95
CA LYS A 135 3.34 17.18 2.99
C LYS A 135 2.82 16.47 4.24
N ILE A 136 1.91 15.48 4.10
CA ILE A 136 1.34 14.74 5.24
C ILE A 136 2.45 14.18 6.13
N ARG A 137 3.44 13.50 5.56
CA ARG A 137 4.55 12.89 6.31
C ARG A 137 5.47 13.89 7.00
N ASN A 138 5.38 15.16 6.67
CA ASN A 138 6.19 16.24 7.20
C ASN A 138 5.33 17.32 7.87
N LEU A 139 4.45 16.90 8.77
CA LEU A 139 3.61 17.79 9.58
C LEU A 139 2.66 18.69 8.75
N GLY A 140 2.27 18.26 7.55
CA GLY A 140 1.41 19.07 6.65
C GLY A 140 2.15 20.20 5.94
N SER A 141 3.49 20.19 5.93
CA SER A 141 4.35 21.31 5.51
C SER A 141 5.18 20.98 4.28
N ASP A 142 5.31 21.93 3.38
CA ASP A 142 6.24 21.94 2.26
C ASP A 142 7.32 23.03 2.42
N LYS A 143 7.01 24.09 3.16
CA LYS A 143 7.92 25.20 3.48
C LYS A 143 8.05 25.33 4.99
N LYS A 144 9.26 25.58 5.49
CA LYS A 144 9.55 25.78 6.92
C LYS A 144 8.55 26.76 7.54
N PHE A 145 7.94 26.35 8.67
CA PHE A 145 6.94 27.10 9.44
C PHE A 145 5.59 27.35 8.75
N ILE A 146 5.33 26.79 7.57
CA ILE A 146 4.03 26.90 6.90
C ILE A 146 3.40 25.50 6.83
N HIS A 147 2.23 25.34 7.48
CA HIS A 147 1.49 24.08 7.55
C HIS A 147 0.12 24.26 6.89
N ASP A 148 -0.09 23.60 5.74
CA ASP A 148 -1.32 23.76 4.96
C ASP A 148 -2.48 22.95 5.57
N PHE A 149 -2.17 21.90 6.34
CA PHE A 149 -3.15 21.02 7.00
C PHE A 149 -2.47 20.20 8.09
N VAL A 150 -3.28 19.49 8.89
CA VAL A 150 -2.76 18.58 9.92
C VAL A 150 -2.06 17.39 9.26
N GLY A 151 -0.79 17.22 9.54
CA GLY A 151 0.03 16.10 9.10
C GLY A 151 0.64 15.37 10.28
N MET A 152 1.58 14.47 10.00
CA MET A 152 2.28 13.68 11.00
C MET A 152 3.80 13.76 10.81
N ASN A 153 4.56 13.47 11.85
CA ASN A 153 5.98 13.23 11.73
C ASN A 153 6.20 11.78 11.30
N SER A 154 6.38 11.56 9.99
CA SER A 154 6.66 10.25 9.42
C SER A 154 7.79 10.36 8.40
N ARG A 155 8.98 10.63 8.93
CA ARG A 155 10.22 10.80 8.16
C ARG A 155 11.08 9.55 8.26
N LEU A 156 11.92 9.32 7.26
CA LEU A 156 12.97 8.32 7.31
C LEU A 156 14.23 8.97 7.90
N ASP A 157 14.72 8.43 9.00
CA ASP A 157 15.95 8.91 9.60
C ASP A 157 17.15 8.60 8.70
N THR A 158 18.13 9.54 8.67
CA THR A 158 19.29 9.44 7.80
C THR A 158 20.10 8.17 8.02
N ILE A 159 20.21 7.71 9.27
CA ILE A 159 20.90 6.45 9.62
C ILE A 159 20.22 5.28 8.91
N GLN A 160 18.89 5.19 8.98
CA GLN A 160 18.13 4.13 8.32
C GLN A 160 18.29 4.20 6.79
N ALA A 161 18.29 5.40 6.22
CA ALA A 161 18.50 5.61 4.79
C ALA A 161 19.88 5.13 4.32
N ILE A 162 20.93 5.36 5.09
CA ILE A 162 22.29 4.90 4.81
C ILE A 162 22.36 3.38 4.80
N ILE A 163 21.76 2.72 5.81
CA ILE A 163 21.71 1.27 5.94
C ILE A 163 20.97 0.65 4.74
N LEU A 164 19.79 1.18 4.43
CA LEU A 164 18.99 0.71 3.29
C LEU A 164 19.72 0.86 1.96
N ASN A 165 20.42 1.99 1.76
CA ASN A 165 21.20 2.23 0.54
C ASN A 165 22.40 1.27 0.39
N LYS A 166 22.94 0.76 1.49
CA LYS A 166 23.96 -0.29 1.46
C LYS A 166 23.37 -1.66 1.16
N LYS A 167 22.17 -1.96 1.67
CA LYS A 167 21.52 -3.27 1.47
C LYS A 167 20.89 -3.46 0.10
N ILE A 168 20.52 -2.38 -0.60
CA ILE A 168 19.85 -2.47 -1.91
C ILE A 168 20.83 -2.74 -3.06
N LYS A 169 22.13 -2.66 -2.82
CA LYS A 169 23.20 -2.98 -3.77
C LYS A 169 23.50 -4.47 -3.74
#